data_d201bdd503c9a8a5c271b1c2f45d98bc
#
_entry.id   d201bdd503c9a8a5c271b1c2f45d98bc
#
_cell.length_a   1.000
_cell.length_b   1.000
_cell.length_c   1.000
_cell.angle_alpha   90.00
_cell.angle_beta   90.00
_cell.angle_gamma   90.00
#
_symmetry.space_group_name_H-M   'P 1'
#
loop_
_entity.id
_entity.type
_entity.pdbx_description
1 polymer ?
#
loop_
_entity_poly.entity_id
_entity_poly.type
_entity_poly.pdbx_seq_one_letter_code
_entity_poly.pdbx_strand_id
1 'polypeptide(L)'
;MIHFFENQSKTVFAVQTQNTPNSVGISAQDISKLNWLFADSNKIEKSVLTDFFVGPRATMITPWSTNAVEITQNMGISGIIRIEEFQKVAADFSDFDPMLSQKYAELNQDIFTINILPEAILDIDDIAAYNKQEGLALSPEEVDYLDNLAIKLGRKLTDSEIFGFSQANSEHCRHKIFNGKFIIDGKEKESSLFKLIKKTSQDNPNDIVSAYKDNVAFVKGPRVQQFAQKSADKPDFYEVKEFDSVISLKAETHNFPTTVEPFNGAATGSGGEIRDRLAGGQGSLPMAGTAVHMTSYSRLESFDHAQDNRPWENGMAERKWLYQTPMDILIKASNGASDFGNKFGQPLISGSILTFEHEEDTRKLGFDKVIMQAGGIGYGKLDQAIKKKPQTGDKIVILGGENYRIGMGGAAVSSADTGAFSSGIELNAIQRS
;
A
#
# COMPACT_ATOMS: atom_id res chain seq x y z
N MET A 1 18.32 -24.52 2.51
CA MET A 1 19.76 -24.28 2.26
C MET A 1 19.90 -23.06 1.36
N ILE A 2 20.94 -22.23 1.58
CA ILE A 2 21.21 -21.05 0.75
C ILE A 2 22.45 -21.29 -0.09
N HIS A 3 22.34 -21.04 -1.40
CA HIS A 3 23.43 -21.11 -2.36
C HIS A 3 23.78 -19.70 -2.82
N PHE A 4 25.06 -19.37 -2.91
CA PHE A 4 25.54 -18.08 -3.33
C PHE A 4 26.07 -18.12 -4.76
N PHE A 5 25.78 -17.08 -5.53
CA PHE A 5 26.29 -16.88 -6.89
C PHE A 5 26.84 -15.46 -6.99
N GLU A 6 27.97 -15.26 -7.64
CA GLU A 6 28.56 -13.93 -7.83
C GLU A 6 28.78 -13.68 -9.33
N ASN A 7 28.33 -12.51 -9.78
CA ASN A 7 28.55 -12.07 -11.16
C ASN A 7 29.79 -11.20 -11.29
N GLN A 8 30.10 -10.79 -12.53
CA GLN A 8 31.27 -9.94 -12.83
C GLN A 8 31.20 -8.56 -12.17
N SER A 9 29.98 -8.04 -11.89
CA SER A 9 29.74 -6.79 -11.18
C SER A 9 29.85 -6.91 -9.66
N LYS A 10 30.26 -8.07 -9.15
CA LYS A 10 30.36 -8.39 -7.71
C LYS A 10 29.04 -8.34 -6.95
N THR A 11 27.92 -8.44 -7.66
CA THR A 11 26.62 -8.69 -7.05
C THR A 11 26.54 -10.15 -6.64
N VAL A 12 26.15 -10.39 -5.40
CA VAL A 12 25.94 -11.73 -4.85
C VAL A 12 24.44 -12.04 -4.83
N PHE A 13 24.06 -13.14 -5.44
CA PHE A 13 22.69 -13.66 -5.41
C PHE A 13 22.63 -14.79 -4.38
N ALA A 14 21.74 -14.65 -3.40
CA ALA A 14 21.47 -15.69 -2.41
C ALA A 14 20.22 -16.45 -2.82
N VAL A 15 20.35 -17.71 -3.15
CA VAL A 15 19.28 -18.59 -3.62
C VAL A 15 18.90 -19.57 -2.53
N GLN A 16 17.75 -19.39 -1.93
CA GLN A 16 17.21 -20.29 -0.90
C GLN A 16 16.39 -21.41 -1.52
N THR A 17 16.75 -22.64 -1.17
CA THR A 17 16.02 -23.84 -1.59
C THR A 17 15.23 -24.46 -0.44
N GLN A 18 14.17 -25.19 -0.79
CA GLN A 18 13.40 -25.98 0.19
C GLN A 18 14.30 -27.02 0.87
N ASN A 19 14.18 -27.13 2.18
CA ASN A 19 14.80 -28.21 2.97
C ASN A 19 13.79 -29.37 3.13
N THR A 20 13.71 -30.25 2.14
CA THR A 20 12.99 -31.52 2.31
C THR A 20 13.98 -32.66 2.52
N PRO A 21 13.64 -33.69 3.32
CA PRO A 21 14.55 -34.82 3.58
C PRO A 21 15.07 -35.54 2.33
N ASN A 22 14.43 -35.34 1.19
CA ASN A 22 14.77 -35.89 -0.12
C ASN A 22 15.19 -34.81 -1.15
N SER A 23 15.44 -33.57 -0.73
CA SER A 23 15.88 -32.53 -1.66
C SER A 23 17.30 -32.88 -2.12
N VAL A 24 17.42 -33.32 -3.34
CA VAL A 24 18.67 -33.28 -4.08
C VAL A 24 19.01 -31.79 -4.27
N GLY A 25 20.21 -31.37 -3.85
CA GLY A 25 20.67 -29.99 -4.07
C GLY A 25 20.47 -29.56 -5.53
N ILE A 26 20.65 -28.28 -5.82
CA ILE A 26 20.46 -27.73 -7.19
C ILE A 26 21.32 -28.56 -8.16
N SER A 27 20.71 -29.10 -9.22
CA SER A 27 21.41 -29.93 -10.20
C SER A 27 22.44 -29.10 -10.98
N ALA A 28 23.47 -29.78 -11.55
CA ALA A 28 24.46 -29.10 -12.38
C ALA A 28 23.84 -28.36 -13.58
N GLN A 29 22.78 -28.91 -14.13
CA GLN A 29 22.01 -28.25 -15.22
C GLN A 29 21.32 -26.99 -14.72
N ASP A 30 20.71 -27.02 -13.54
CA ASP A 30 20.02 -25.85 -12.96
C ASP A 30 21.03 -24.79 -12.51
N ILE A 31 22.22 -25.19 -11.99
CA ILE A 31 23.30 -24.24 -11.73
C ILE A 31 23.72 -23.50 -13.00
N SER A 32 23.82 -24.21 -14.13
CA SER A 32 24.19 -23.59 -15.41
C SER A 32 23.11 -22.56 -15.86
N LYS A 33 21.82 -22.88 -15.67
CA LYS A 33 20.71 -21.94 -15.95
C LYS A 33 20.77 -20.72 -15.02
N LEU A 34 21.01 -20.93 -13.72
CA LEU A 34 21.13 -19.84 -12.75
C LEU A 34 22.34 -18.94 -13.04
N ASN A 35 23.49 -19.52 -13.38
CA ASN A 35 24.66 -18.75 -13.80
C ASN A 35 24.33 -17.81 -14.97
N TRP A 36 23.62 -18.31 -15.96
CA TRP A 36 23.17 -17.50 -17.11
C TRP A 36 22.16 -16.42 -16.69
N LEU A 37 21.16 -16.77 -15.87
CA LEU A 37 20.15 -15.83 -15.39
C LEU A 37 20.74 -14.67 -14.58
N PHE A 38 21.79 -14.92 -13.83
CA PHE A 38 22.46 -13.94 -12.98
C PHE A 38 23.63 -13.24 -13.69
N ALA A 39 23.50 -13.00 -15.00
CA ALA A 39 24.48 -12.31 -15.84
C ALA A 39 25.87 -12.99 -15.82
N ASP A 40 25.91 -14.24 -16.25
CA ASP A 40 27.12 -15.07 -16.31
C ASP A 40 27.87 -15.16 -14.96
N SER A 41 27.08 -15.35 -13.90
CA SER A 41 27.62 -15.56 -12.56
C SER A 41 28.31 -16.91 -12.40
N ASN A 42 29.01 -17.05 -11.28
CA ASN A 42 29.57 -18.32 -10.86
C ASN A 42 29.04 -18.70 -9.48
N LYS A 43 28.67 -19.97 -9.32
CA LYS A 43 28.31 -20.49 -8.00
C LYS A 43 29.53 -20.47 -7.08
N ILE A 44 29.32 -19.96 -5.85
CA ILE A 44 30.34 -19.95 -4.80
C ILE A 44 30.18 -21.19 -3.94
N GLU A 45 31.22 -22.00 -3.82
CA GLU A 45 31.21 -23.25 -3.03
C GLU A 45 31.51 -23.02 -1.54
N LYS A 46 31.10 -21.86 -1.01
CA LYS A 46 31.20 -21.50 0.41
C LYS A 46 29.81 -21.34 1.01
N SER A 47 29.64 -21.81 2.22
CA SER A 47 28.40 -21.61 3.01
C SER A 47 28.37 -20.28 3.75
N VAL A 48 29.50 -19.58 3.85
CA VAL A 48 29.63 -18.26 4.50
C VAL A 48 30.55 -17.38 3.66
N LEU A 49 30.12 -16.14 3.43
CA LEU A 49 30.90 -15.09 2.77
C LEU A 49 31.19 -13.99 3.80
N THR A 50 32.49 -13.81 4.12
CA THR A 50 32.97 -12.97 5.23
C THR A 50 33.27 -11.52 4.85
N ASP A 51 32.51 -10.93 3.97
CA ASP A 51 32.61 -9.52 3.59
C ASP A 51 31.38 -8.74 4.09
N PHE A 52 31.43 -7.41 3.98
CA PHE A 52 30.25 -6.59 4.25
C PHE A 52 29.36 -6.50 3.01
N PHE A 53 28.08 -6.64 3.21
CA PHE A 53 27.08 -6.59 2.15
C PHE A 53 25.93 -5.69 2.55
N VAL A 54 25.27 -5.08 1.56
CA VAL A 54 23.94 -4.45 1.70
C VAL A 54 22.97 -5.21 0.82
N GLY A 55 21.84 -5.55 1.37
CA GLY A 55 20.76 -6.25 0.67
C GLY A 55 19.46 -6.16 1.43
N PRO A 56 18.39 -6.79 0.93
CA PRO A 56 17.08 -6.74 1.55
C PRO A 56 17.10 -7.24 3.00
N ARG A 57 16.24 -6.66 3.83
CA ARG A 57 16.05 -7.15 5.21
C ARG A 57 15.54 -8.58 5.19
N ALA A 58 15.94 -9.38 6.17
CA ALA A 58 15.51 -10.79 6.28
C ALA A 58 14.00 -10.96 6.28
N THR A 59 13.27 -9.99 6.91
CA THR A 59 11.82 -9.97 7.04
C THR A 59 11.06 -9.61 5.76
N MET A 60 11.77 -9.15 4.71
CA MET A 60 11.17 -8.65 3.47
C MET A 60 11.60 -9.53 2.29
N ILE A 61 10.64 -10.17 1.62
CA ILE A 61 10.87 -10.70 0.27
C ILE A 61 10.60 -9.57 -0.71
N THR A 62 11.61 -9.25 -1.52
CA THR A 62 11.45 -8.17 -2.49
C THR A 62 10.51 -8.56 -3.64
N PRO A 63 9.81 -7.59 -4.28
CA PRO A 63 9.07 -7.85 -5.51
C PRO A 63 9.97 -8.44 -6.62
N TRP A 64 11.25 -8.04 -6.65
CA TRP A 64 12.24 -8.61 -7.54
C TRP A 64 12.43 -10.11 -7.28
N SER A 65 12.55 -10.51 -6.01
CA SER A 65 12.69 -11.92 -5.60
C SER A 65 11.51 -12.77 -6.06
N THR A 66 10.29 -12.27 -5.92
CA THR A 66 9.08 -12.98 -6.37
C THR A 66 9.12 -13.24 -7.87
N ASN A 67 9.47 -12.23 -8.67
CA ASN A 67 9.61 -12.37 -10.11
C ASN A 67 10.77 -13.31 -10.48
N ALA A 68 11.91 -13.21 -9.79
CA ALA A 68 13.07 -14.07 -10.03
C ALA A 68 12.74 -15.55 -9.77
N VAL A 69 12.03 -15.84 -8.68
CA VAL A 69 11.58 -17.21 -8.38
C VAL A 69 10.62 -17.72 -9.45
N GLU A 70 9.66 -16.91 -9.90
CA GLU A 70 8.72 -17.27 -10.96
C GLU A 70 9.46 -17.58 -12.29
N ILE A 71 10.46 -16.78 -12.65
CA ILE A 71 11.28 -17.02 -13.84
C ILE A 71 11.99 -18.39 -13.73
N THR A 72 12.57 -18.71 -12.55
CA THR A 72 13.23 -20.02 -12.37
C THR A 72 12.24 -21.18 -12.50
N GLN A 73 11.03 -21.05 -11.98
CA GLN A 73 9.97 -22.06 -12.13
C GLN A 73 9.59 -22.25 -13.60
N ASN A 74 9.42 -21.15 -14.34
CA ASN A 74 9.11 -21.20 -15.78
C ASN A 74 10.24 -21.83 -16.60
N MET A 75 11.48 -21.78 -16.13
CA MET A 75 12.64 -22.47 -16.71
C MET A 75 12.76 -23.95 -16.27
N GLY A 76 11.80 -24.43 -15.49
CA GLY A 76 11.76 -25.80 -15.00
C GLY A 76 12.77 -26.06 -13.86
N ILE A 77 13.20 -25.05 -13.13
CA ILE A 77 13.98 -25.20 -11.90
C ILE A 77 13.00 -25.24 -10.73
N SER A 78 12.96 -26.34 -10.01
CA SER A 78 12.05 -26.53 -8.87
C SER A 78 12.77 -26.38 -7.53
N GLY A 79 12.00 -26.10 -6.47
CA GLY A 79 12.51 -26.08 -5.09
C GLY A 79 13.19 -24.78 -4.67
N ILE A 80 13.26 -23.76 -5.51
CA ILE A 80 13.70 -22.42 -5.12
C ILE A 80 12.51 -21.68 -4.50
N ILE A 81 12.72 -21.08 -3.32
CA ILE A 81 11.68 -20.38 -2.56
C ILE A 81 11.97 -18.89 -2.40
N ARG A 82 13.23 -18.48 -2.50
CA ARG A 82 13.64 -17.08 -2.39
C ARG A 82 14.94 -16.84 -3.14
N ILE A 83 15.06 -15.72 -3.82
CA ILE A 83 16.30 -15.24 -4.45
C ILE A 83 16.42 -13.76 -4.11
N GLU A 84 17.56 -13.33 -3.54
CA GLU A 84 17.79 -11.91 -3.25
C GLU A 84 19.17 -11.47 -3.70
N GLU A 85 19.29 -10.19 -4.03
CA GLU A 85 20.54 -9.55 -4.44
C GLU A 85 21.22 -8.86 -3.26
N PHE A 86 22.54 -9.04 -3.17
CA PHE A 86 23.39 -8.39 -2.18
C PHE A 86 24.54 -7.69 -2.88
N GLN A 87 24.80 -6.45 -2.50
CA GLN A 87 25.93 -5.69 -2.99
C GLN A 87 27.06 -5.73 -1.97
N LYS A 88 28.27 -6.09 -2.42
CA LYS A 88 29.45 -6.03 -1.58
C LYS A 88 29.84 -4.57 -1.36
N VAL A 89 30.06 -4.19 -0.09
CA VAL A 89 30.33 -2.82 0.33
C VAL A 89 31.51 -2.73 1.28
N ALA A 90 32.01 -1.51 1.50
CA ALA A 90 33.03 -1.26 2.52
C ALA A 90 32.44 -1.33 3.95
N ALA A 91 33.31 -1.56 4.93
CA ALA A 91 32.89 -1.69 6.32
C ALA A 91 32.25 -0.42 6.91
N ASP A 92 32.57 0.74 6.37
CA ASP A 92 32.02 2.06 6.77
C ASP A 92 30.86 2.54 5.90
N PHE A 93 30.43 1.74 4.91
CA PHE A 93 29.32 2.11 4.02
C PHE A 93 28.01 2.24 4.79
N SER A 94 27.31 3.38 4.59
CA SER A 94 26.06 3.73 5.27
C SER A 94 24.99 4.32 4.35
N ASP A 95 25.26 4.43 3.05
CA ASP A 95 24.34 5.02 2.08
C ASP A 95 23.37 3.93 1.54
N PHE A 96 22.41 3.57 2.38
CA PHE A 96 21.32 2.65 2.01
C PHE A 96 20.04 3.00 2.79
N ASP A 97 18.90 2.68 2.24
CA ASP A 97 17.61 2.85 2.90
C ASP A 97 17.42 1.76 3.99
N PRO A 98 17.42 2.10 5.28
CA PRO A 98 17.28 1.13 6.36
C PRO A 98 15.88 0.51 6.46
N MET A 99 14.87 1.08 5.77
CA MET A 99 13.54 0.47 5.68
C MET A 99 13.52 -0.76 4.78
N LEU A 100 14.24 -0.67 3.67
CA LEU A 100 14.24 -1.70 2.62
C LEU A 100 15.44 -2.63 2.74
N SER A 101 16.55 -2.09 3.20
CA SER A 101 17.85 -2.77 3.18
C SER A 101 18.47 -2.87 4.56
N GLN A 102 19.38 -3.79 4.70
CA GLN A 102 20.15 -4.02 5.90
C GLN A 102 21.60 -4.28 5.50
N LYS A 103 22.53 -3.85 6.37
CA LYS A 103 23.94 -4.17 6.23
C LYS A 103 24.25 -5.46 6.97
N TYR A 104 24.89 -6.38 6.28
CA TYR A 104 25.33 -7.68 6.78
C TYR A 104 26.84 -7.68 6.93
N ALA A 105 27.35 -8.16 8.07
CA ALA A 105 28.79 -8.36 8.29
C ALA A 105 29.31 -9.62 7.59
N GLU A 106 28.40 -10.52 7.24
CA GLU A 106 28.63 -11.74 6.46
C GLU A 106 27.33 -12.21 5.85
N LEU A 107 27.40 -13.04 4.81
CA LEU A 107 26.26 -13.80 4.32
C LEU A 107 26.47 -15.28 4.69
N ASN A 108 25.51 -15.82 5.47
CA ASN A 108 25.56 -17.21 5.94
C ASN A 108 24.23 -17.93 5.64
N GLN A 109 24.03 -19.11 6.21
CA GLN A 109 22.82 -19.92 5.97
C GLN A 109 21.57 -19.39 6.70
N ASP A 110 21.72 -18.42 7.60
CA ASP A 110 20.64 -17.87 8.45
C ASP A 110 20.19 -16.46 8.02
N ILE A 111 20.72 -15.92 6.90
CA ILE A 111 20.43 -14.55 6.47
C ILE A 111 18.94 -14.28 6.20
N PHE A 112 18.14 -15.29 5.98
CA PHE A 112 16.69 -15.21 5.82
C PHE A 112 15.91 -15.75 7.03
N THR A 113 16.61 -16.15 8.07
CA THR A 113 15.98 -16.65 9.29
C THR A 113 15.55 -15.47 10.17
N ILE A 114 14.28 -15.46 10.55
CA ILE A 114 13.72 -14.44 11.44
C ILE A 114 13.63 -15.03 12.83
N ASN A 115 14.52 -14.60 13.72
CA ASN A 115 14.55 -15.02 15.13
C ASN A 115 13.95 -13.92 16.01
N ILE A 116 12.76 -13.43 15.67
CA ILE A 116 12.05 -12.45 16.51
C ILE A 116 11.13 -13.21 17.46
N LEU A 117 11.41 -13.11 18.74
CA LEU A 117 10.47 -13.56 19.77
C LEU A 117 9.33 -12.55 19.82
N PRO A 118 8.07 -12.99 19.79
CA PRO A 118 6.94 -12.10 20.01
C PRO A 118 7.09 -11.38 21.35
N GLU A 119 6.84 -10.08 21.37
CA GLU A 119 6.71 -9.36 22.64
C GLU A 119 5.55 -9.94 23.45
N ALA A 120 5.67 -9.86 24.77
CA ALA A 120 4.60 -10.30 25.65
C ALA A 120 3.38 -9.38 25.49
N ILE A 121 2.19 -9.97 25.54
CA ILE A 121 0.95 -9.19 25.62
C ILE A 121 0.93 -8.50 27.00
N LEU A 122 0.69 -7.19 27.02
CA LEU A 122 0.67 -6.38 28.21
C LEU A 122 -0.75 -6.12 28.68
N ASP A 123 -1.02 -6.32 29.98
CA ASP A 123 -2.24 -5.84 30.61
C ASP A 123 -2.08 -4.37 30.97
N ILE A 124 -2.93 -3.50 30.46
CA ILE A 124 -2.81 -2.05 30.61
C ILE A 124 -3.58 -1.58 31.86
N ASP A 125 -2.88 -0.91 32.77
CA ASP A 125 -3.45 -0.36 33.99
C ASP A 125 -4.07 1.02 33.80
N ASP A 126 -3.43 1.88 33.00
CA ASP A 126 -3.83 3.26 32.73
C ASP A 126 -3.92 3.47 31.22
N ILE A 127 -5.15 3.42 30.72
CA ILE A 127 -5.42 3.55 29.28
C ILE A 127 -5.08 4.97 28.78
N ALA A 128 -5.28 6.00 29.60
CA ALA A 128 -4.97 7.38 29.23
C ALA A 128 -3.46 7.59 29.08
N ALA A 129 -2.67 7.05 30.01
CA ALA A 129 -1.21 7.10 29.93
C ALA A 129 -0.70 6.30 28.70
N TYR A 130 -1.24 5.11 28.49
CA TYR A 130 -0.88 4.27 27.33
C TYR A 130 -1.25 4.94 26.00
N ASN A 131 -2.43 5.55 25.90
CA ASN A 131 -2.85 6.35 24.74
C ASN A 131 -1.83 7.44 24.39
N LYS A 132 -1.34 8.15 25.41
CA LYS A 132 -0.32 9.21 25.23
C LYS A 132 1.04 8.65 24.85
N GLN A 133 1.46 7.57 25.51
CA GLN A 133 2.74 6.91 25.24
C GLN A 133 2.84 6.38 23.82
N GLU A 134 1.79 5.71 23.37
CA GLU A 134 1.75 5.04 22.08
C GLU A 134 1.19 5.91 20.93
N GLY A 135 0.75 7.15 21.25
CA GLY A 135 0.20 8.07 20.25
C GLY A 135 -1.08 7.54 19.57
N LEU A 136 -1.97 6.89 20.30
CA LEU A 136 -3.15 6.21 19.74
C LEU A 136 -4.26 7.16 19.31
N ALA A 137 -4.18 8.44 19.65
CA ALA A 137 -5.15 9.50 19.32
C ALA A 137 -6.60 9.18 19.77
N LEU A 138 -6.75 8.48 20.91
CA LEU A 138 -8.06 8.26 21.52
C LEU A 138 -8.56 9.56 22.17
N SER A 139 -9.85 9.87 21.98
CA SER A 139 -10.51 10.96 22.69
C SER A 139 -10.73 10.61 24.16
N PRO A 140 -10.97 11.60 25.05
CA PRO A 140 -11.32 11.33 26.44
C PRO A 140 -12.52 10.39 26.58
N GLU A 141 -13.55 10.55 25.75
CA GLU A 141 -14.76 9.72 25.77
C GLU A 141 -14.47 8.27 25.34
N GLU A 142 -13.48 8.08 24.47
CA GLU A 142 -13.04 6.75 24.05
C GLU A 142 -12.23 6.07 25.13
N VAL A 143 -11.42 6.81 25.85
CA VAL A 143 -10.72 6.31 27.05
C VAL A 143 -11.73 5.90 28.12
N ASP A 144 -12.69 6.76 28.46
CA ASP A 144 -13.77 6.46 29.40
C ASP A 144 -14.58 5.21 28.98
N TYR A 145 -14.84 5.06 27.67
CA TYR A 145 -15.51 3.88 27.15
C TYR A 145 -14.69 2.60 27.39
N LEU A 146 -13.40 2.62 27.14
CA LEU A 146 -12.51 1.47 27.32
C LEU A 146 -12.34 1.12 28.80
N ASP A 147 -12.23 2.12 29.69
CA ASP A 147 -12.17 1.92 31.13
C ASP A 147 -13.45 1.24 31.65
N ASN A 148 -14.62 1.72 31.22
CA ASN A 148 -15.90 1.11 31.55
C ASN A 148 -16.03 -0.31 30.98
N LEU A 149 -15.47 -0.56 29.80
CA LEU A 149 -15.44 -1.90 29.22
C LEU A 149 -14.57 -2.85 30.04
N ALA A 150 -13.40 -2.42 30.51
CA ALA A 150 -12.54 -3.22 31.39
C ALA A 150 -13.26 -3.59 32.68
N ILE A 151 -13.96 -2.63 33.31
CA ILE A 151 -14.79 -2.87 34.50
C ILE A 151 -15.90 -3.92 34.22
N LYS A 152 -16.61 -3.76 33.11
CA LYS A 152 -17.67 -4.69 32.69
C LYS A 152 -17.16 -6.09 32.41
N LEU A 153 -15.97 -6.23 31.87
CA LEU A 153 -15.32 -7.53 31.61
C LEU A 153 -14.70 -8.16 32.89
N GLY A 154 -14.52 -7.36 33.95
CA GLY A 154 -13.87 -7.81 35.17
C GLY A 154 -12.38 -8.11 35.01
N ARG A 155 -11.73 -7.54 34.01
CA ARG A 155 -10.28 -7.66 33.74
C ARG A 155 -9.74 -6.42 33.08
N LYS A 156 -8.43 -6.26 33.12
CA LYS A 156 -7.72 -5.26 32.32
C LYS A 156 -7.89 -5.56 30.82
N LEU A 157 -7.81 -4.51 30.02
CA LEU A 157 -7.66 -4.64 28.58
C LEU A 157 -6.18 -4.83 28.25
N THR A 158 -5.92 -5.59 27.20
CA THR A 158 -4.56 -5.79 26.72
C THR A 158 -4.14 -4.64 25.80
N ASP A 159 -2.85 -4.45 25.63
CA ASP A 159 -2.26 -3.56 24.63
C ASP A 159 -2.85 -3.79 23.23
N SER A 160 -2.95 -5.04 22.82
CA SER A 160 -3.52 -5.44 21.52
C SER A 160 -5.00 -5.07 21.37
N GLU A 161 -5.80 -5.19 22.44
CA GLU A 161 -7.22 -4.80 22.44
C GLU A 161 -7.39 -3.28 22.33
N ILE A 162 -6.62 -2.50 23.11
CA ILE A 162 -6.69 -1.03 23.07
C ILE A 162 -6.16 -0.53 21.72
N PHE A 163 -5.06 -1.08 21.25
CA PHE A 163 -4.49 -0.74 19.95
C PHE A 163 -5.45 -1.08 18.81
N GLY A 164 -6.04 -2.28 18.82
CA GLY A 164 -7.04 -2.70 17.83
C GLY A 164 -8.26 -1.79 17.81
N PHE A 165 -8.76 -1.37 18.99
CA PHE A 165 -9.84 -0.40 19.10
C PHE A 165 -9.45 0.95 18.48
N SER A 166 -8.26 1.46 18.80
CA SER A 166 -7.78 2.74 18.27
C SER A 166 -7.68 2.73 16.73
N GLN A 167 -7.27 1.60 16.14
CA GLN A 167 -7.19 1.45 14.70
C GLN A 167 -8.58 1.37 14.05
N ALA A 168 -9.47 0.58 14.61
CA ALA A 168 -10.84 0.43 14.10
C ALA A 168 -11.65 1.73 14.23
N ASN A 169 -11.40 2.51 15.28
CA ASN A 169 -12.10 3.75 15.59
C ASN A 169 -11.28 5.02 15.27
N SER A 170 -10.25 4.88 14.43
CA SER A 170 -9.39 6.00 14.03
C SER A 170 -10.10 7.01 13.15
N GLU A 171 -9.49 8.20 12.99
CA GLU A 171 -9.92 9.20 12.00
C GLU A 171 -9.54 8.82 10.55
N HIS A 172 -9.15 7.58 10.31
CA HIS A 172 -8.99 7.08 8.96
C HIS A 172 -10.31 7.24 8.19
N CYS A 173 -10.26 7.83 7.01
CA CYS A 173 -11.42 8.23 6.22
C CYS A 173 -12.32 9.31 6.86
N ARG A 174 -11.92 9.93 7.96
CA ARG A 174 -12.60 11.06 8.62
C ARG A 174 -14.07 10.79 8.99
N HIS A 175 -14.45 9.55 9.26
CA HIS A 175 -15.83 9.19 9.56
C HIS A 175 -16.38 9.91 10.79
N LYS A 176 -15.60 10.07 11.86
CA LYS A 176 -16.00 10.79 13.07
C LYS A 176 -16.30 12.26 12.76
N ILE A 177 -15.36 12.97 12.12
CA ILE A 177 -15.52 14.38 11.75
C ILE A 177 -16.71 14.55 10.82
N PHE A 178 -16.84 13.78 9.77
CA PHE A 178 -17.93 13.90 8.81
C PHE A 178 -19.32 13.56 9.39
N ASN A 179 -19.39 12.74 10.44
CA ASN A 179 -20.63 12.49 11.19
C ASN A 179 -20.82 13.43 12.39
N GLY A 180 -19.81 14.21 12.74
CA GLY A 180 -19.81 15.09 13.90
C GLY A 180 -20.83 16.22 13.81
N LYS A 181 -21.06 16.85 14.95
CA LYS A 181 -21.82 18.09 15.06
C LYS A 181 -20.91 19.29 14.80
N PHE A 182 -21.35 20.19 13.94
CA PHE A 182 -20.62 21.41 13.63
C PHE A 182 -21.25 22.60 14.33
N ILE A 183 -20.47 23.29 15.15
CA ILE A 183 -20.86 24.55 15.78
C ILE A 183 -20.00 25.64 15.14
N ILE A 184 -20.66 26.52 14.35
CA ILE A 184 -20.01 27.62 13.64
C ILE A 184 -20.57 28.93 14.19
N ASP A 185 -19.69 29.80 14.69
CA ASP A 185 -20.04 31.07 15.33
C ASP A 185 -21.10 30.89 16.44
N GLY A 186 -20.93 29.85 17.27
CA GLY A 186 -21.83 29.52 18.38
C GLY A 186 -23.19 28.91 17.96
N LYS A 187 -23.36 28.61 16.67
CA LYS A 187 -24.63 28.02 16.17
C LYS A 187 -24.36 26.58 15.70
N GLU A 188 -25.10 25.63 16.29
CA GLU A 188 -25.09 24.24 15.82
C GLU A 188 -25.74 24.15 14.44
N LYS A 189 -25.06 23.44 13.51
CA LYS A 189 -25.60 23.16 12.19
C LYS A 189 -26.55 21.97 12.24
N GLU A 190 -27.63 22.02 11.47
CA GLU A 190 -28.67 20.98 11.46
C GLU A 190 -28.22 19.63 10.93
N SER A 191 -27.18 19.62 10.09
CA SER A 191 -26.74 18.45 9.38
C SER A 191 -25.22 18.24 9.52
N SER A 192 -24.82 16.99 9.72
CA SER A 192 -23.42 16.58 9.56
C SER A 192 -23.00 16.62 8.08
N LEU A 193 -21.69 16.62 7.81
CA LEU A 193 -21.17 16.61 6.43
C LEU A 193 -21.66 15.38 5.65
N PHE A 194 -21.67 14.20 6.26
CA PHE A 194 -22.22 13.00 5.60
C PHE A 194 -23.70 13.12 5.25
N LYS A 195 -24.51 13.74 6.10
CA LYS A 195 -25.93 13.97 5.78
C LYS A 195 -26.07 14.90 4.57
N LEU A 196 -25.24 15.94 4.48
CA LEU A 196 -25.23 16.85 3.32
C LEU A 196 -24.84 16.15 2.03
N ILE A 197 -23.78 15.32 2.07
CA ILE A 197 -23.34 14.53 0.91
C ILE A 197 -24.45 13.58 0.46
N LYS A 198 -25.03 12.82 1.40
CA LYS A 198 -26.10 11.86 1.09
C LYS A 198 -27.37 12.52 0.58
N LYS A 199 -27.67 13.73 1.06
CA LYS A 199 -28.83 14.52 0.60
C LYS A 199 -28.76 14.78 -0.90
N THR A 200 -27.58 15.06 -1.45
CA THR A 200 -27.40 15.24 -2.91
C THR A 200 -27.92 14.05 -3.70
N SER A 201 -27.58 12.83 -3.26
CA SER A 201 -28.03 11.58 -3.92
C SER A 201 -29.51 11.27 -3.64
N GLN A 202 -30.05 11.72 -2.51
CA GLN A 202 -31.48 11.57 -2.19
C GLN A 202 -32.35 12.49 -3.03
N ASP A 203 -31.92 13.74 -3.18
CA ASP A 203 -32.66 14.76 -3.93
C ASP A 203 -32.54 14.55 -5.45
N ASN A 204 -31.40 13.93 -5.90
CA ASN A 204 -31.08 13.65 -7.31
C ASN A 204 -30.62 12.20 -7.48
N PRO A 205 -31.50 11.22 -7.37
CA PRO A 205 -31.11 9.80 -7.41
C PRO A 205 -30.57 9.36 -8.78
N ASN A 206 -30.98 10.02 -9.85
CA ASN A 206 -30.56 9.72 -11.22
C ASN A 206 -30.51 8.18 -11.47
N ASP A 207 -29.43 7.71 -12.08
CA ASP A 207 -29.20 6.30 -12.37
C ASP A 207 -28.38 5.56 -11.30
N ILE A 208 -28.39 6.02 -10.05
CA ILE A 208 -27.68 5.37 -8.95
C ILE A 208 -28.32 4.02 -8.66
N VAL A 209 -27.53 2.95 -8.78
CA VAL A 209 -27.92 1.59 -8.40
C VAL A 209 -27.51 1.28 -6.96
N SER A 210 -26.30 1.68 -6.57
CA SER A 210 -25.79 1.52 -5.20
C SER A 210 -24.78 2.62 -4.88
N ALA A 211 -24.97 3.26 -3.73
CA ALA A 211 -24.01 4.19 -3.13
C ALA A 211 -24.11 4.11 -1.61
N TYR A 212 -23.00 4.39 -0.91
CA TYR A 212 -22.86 4.40 0.55
C TYR A 212 -23.19 3.07 1.26
N LYS A 213 -23.18 1.96 0.53
CA LYS A 213 -23.44 0.60 1.04
C LYS A 213 -22.26 -0.33 0.87
N ASP A 214 -21.32 0.05 0.04
CA ASP A 214 -20.10 -0.66 -0.29
C ASP A 214 -18.99 0.38 -0.49
N ASN A 215 -17.73 -0.07 -0.63
CA ASN A 215 -16.59 0.80 -0.94
C ASN A 215 -16.57 1.28 -2.39
N VAL A 216 -17.57 0.92 -3.18
CA VAL A 216 -17.75 1.27 -4.58
C VAL A 216 -19.17 1.78 -4.80
N ALA A 217 -19.32 2.72 -5.70
CA ALA A 217 -20.64 3.14 -6.20
C ALA A 217 -20.92 2.49 -7.56
N PHE A 218 -22.19 2.16 -7.80
CA PHE A 218 -22.67 1.67 -9.08
C PHE A 218 -23.76 2.60 -9.63
N VAL A 219 -23.60 2.97 -10.88
CA VAL A 219 -24.65 3.62 -11.67
C VAL A 219 -25.08 2.71 -12.82
N LYS A 220 -26.32 2.87 -13.28
CA LYS A 220 -26.84 2.11 -14.41
C LYS A 220 -26.01 2.37 -15.66
N GLY A 221 -25.54 1.31 -16.27
CA GLY A 221 -24.85 1.35 -17.56
C GLY A 221 -25.75 1.01 -18.75
N PRO A 222 -25.24 1.05 -19.96
CA PRO A 222 -25.95 0.63 -21.14
C PRO A 222 -26.18 -0.88 -21.16
N ARG A 223 -27.13 -1.34 -21.96
CA ARG A 223 -27.20 -2.75 -22.34
C ARG A 223 -26.03 -3.07 -23.27
N VAL A 224 -25.27 -4.11 -22.93
CA VAL A 224 -24.04 -4.46 -23.62
C VAL A 224 -23.99 -5.93 -24.02
N GLN A 225 -23.12 -6.22 -24.97
CA GLN A 225 -22.81 -7.59 -25.39
C GLN A 225 -21.40 -7.96 -24.88
N GLN A 226 -21.26 -9.17 -24.37
CA GLN A 226 -19.99 -9.72 -23.95
C GLN A 226 -19.78 -11.09 -24.60
N PHE A 227 -18.62 -11.30 -25.20
CA PHE A 227 -18.17 -12.61 -25.66
C PHE A 227 -17.51 -13.31 -24.45
N ALA A 228 -18.16 -14.34 -23.94
CA ALA A 228 -17.73 -15.06 -22.76
C ALA A 228 -18.16 -16.54 -22.84
N GLN A 229 -17.60 -17.36 -21.94
CA GLN A 229 -18.01 -18.74 -21.79
C GLN A 229 -19.49 -18.83 -21.42
N LYS A 230 -20.15 -19.87 -21.94
CA LYS A 230 -21.57 -20.10 -21.70
C LYS A 230 -21.90 -20.42 -20.25
N SER A 231 -21.07 -21.21 -19.59
CA SER A 231 -21.17 -21.52 -18.17
C SER A 231 -19.89 -21.12 -17.41
N ALA A 232 -20.01 -20.81 -16.12
CA ALA A 232 -18.89 -20.39 -15.27
C ALA A 232 -18.31 -21.54 -14.41
N ASP A 233 -19.02 -22.69 -14.33
CA ASP A 233 -18.74 -23.80 -13.42
C ASP A 233 -18.00 -24.97 -14.07
N LYS A 234 -17.88 -24.96 -15.40
CA LYS A 234 -17.20 -26.00 -16.17
C LYS A 234 -16.66 -25.47 -17.49
N PRO A 235 -15.72 -26.16 -18.16
CA PRO A 235 -15.28 -25.82 -19.49
C PRO A 235 -16.48 -25.83 -20.45
N ASP A 236 -16.65 -24.78 -21.24
CA ASP A 236 -17.78 -24.64 -22.17
C ASP A 236 -17.41 -23.77 -23.38
N PHE A 237 -18.27 -23.76 -24.40
CA PHE A 237 -18.12 -22.91 -25.56
C PHE A 237 -18.34 -21.45 -25.23
N TYR A 238 -17.67 -20.56 -25.96
CA TYR A 238 -17.90 -19.13 -25.89
C TYR A 238 -19.12 -18.73 -26.72
N GLU A 239 -19.87 -17.80 -26.21
CA GLU A 239 -21.01 -17.20 -26.88
C GLU A 239 -21.12 -15.71 -26.62
N VAL A 240 -21.86 -14.98 -27.45
CA VAL A 240 -22.21 -13.59 -27.21
C VAL A 240 -23.46 -13.55 -26.31
N LYS A 241 -23.35 -12.92 -25.15
CA LYS A 241 -24.45 -12.68 -24.21
C LYS A 241 -24.75 -11.22 -24.08
N GLU A 242 -26.01 -10.87 -24.11
CA GLU A 242 -26.47 -9.53 -23.74
C GLU A 242 -26.81 -9.46 -22.26
N PHE A 243 -26.50 -8.35 -21.62
CA PHE A 243 -26.90 -8.07 -20.24
C PHE A 243 -27.03 -6.57 -19.97
N ASP A 244 -27.82 -6.22 -18.96
CA ASP A 244 -27.88 -4.87 -18.43
C ASP A 244 -26.66 -4.64 -17.55
N SER A 245 -25.87 -3.62 -17.87
CA SER A 245 -24.63 -3.34 -17.17
C SER A 245 -24.80 -2.29 -16.07
N VAL A 246 -23.82 -2.24 -15.20
CA VAL A 246 -23.55 -1.11 -14.29
C VAL A 246 -22.14 -0.61 -14.51
N ILE A 247 -21.94 0.68 -14.30
CA ILE A 247 -20.61 1.30 -14.25
C ILE A 247 -20.21 1.38 -12.78
N SER A 248 -19.08 0.79 -12.43
CA SER A 248 -18.47 0.92 -11.10
C SER A 248 -17.60 2.18 -11.04
N LEU A 249 -17.69 2.90 -9.92
CA LEU A 249 -17.01 4.17 -9.68
C LEU A 249 -16.36 4.14 -8.30
N LYS A 250 -15.08 4.48 -8.25
CA LYS A 250 -14.33 4.60 -7.00
C LYS A 250 -13.32 5.73 -7.10
N ALA A 251 -13.18 6.47 -6.02
CA ALA A 251 -12.03 7.35 -5.78
C ALA A 251 -11.38 6.96 -4.46
N GLU A 252 -10.06 7.01 -4.41
CA GLU A 252 -9.26 6.66 -3.25
C GLU A 252 -8.19 7.72 -3.02
N THR A 253 -7.90 8.01 -1.75
CA THR A 253 -6.81 8.93 -1.38
C THR A 253 -5.70 8.16 -0.68
N HIS A 254 -4.46 8.41 -1.06
CA HIS A 254 -3.30 7.79 -0.43
C HIS A 254 -2.19 8.82 -0.23
N ASN A 255 -2.43 9.77 0.69
CA ASN A 255 -1.70 11.02 0.79
C ASN A 255 -0.34 10.85 1.46
N PHE A 256 -0.33 10.50 2.75
CA PHE A 256 0.89 10.45 3.55
C PHE A 256 1.89 9.41 3.05
N PRO A 257 1.50 8.17 2.74
CA PRO A 257 2.42 7.20 2.18
C PRO A 257 3.01 7.63 0.83
N THR A 258 2.24 8.35 0.00
CA THR A 258 2.76 8.93 -1.25
C THR A 258 3.74 10.08 -1.00
N THR A 259 3.63 10.78 0.13
CA THR A 259 4.60 11.82 0.53
C THR A 259 5.95 11.21 0.89
N VAL A 260 5.95 10.09 1.62
CA VAL A 260 7.15 9.43 2.15
C VAL A 260 7.80 8.55 1.09
N GLU A 261 7.02 7.67 0.45
CA GLU A 261 7.45 6.71 -0.55
C GLU A 261 6.55 6.81 -1.80
N PRO A 262 6.82 7.79 -2.67
CA PRO A 262 5.88 8.20 -3.72
C PRO A 262 5.48 7.10 -4.70
N PHE A 263 6.44 6.27 -5.14
CA PHE A 263 6.15 5.18 -6.08
C PHE A 263 5.21 4.14 -5.45
N ASN A 264 5.61 3.58 -4.32
CA ASN A 264 4.83 2.53 -3.64
C ASN A 264 3.53 3.08 -3.04
N GLY A 265 3.56 4.32 -2.54
CA GLY A 265 2.39 5.00 -2.01
C GLY A 265 1.32 5.22 -3.08
N ALA A 266 1.69 5.75 -4.23
CA ALA A 266 0.75 5.95 -5.34
C ALA A 266 0.30 4.64 -5.99
N ALA A 267 1.18 3.64 -6.09
CA ALA A 267 0.82 2.31 -6.53
C ALA A 267 -0.26 1.70 -5.62
N THR A 268 -0.09 1.82 -4.30
CA THR A 268 -1.08 1.37 -3.31
C THR A 268 -2.39 2.15 -3.42
N GLY A 269 -2.35 3.45 -3.68
CA GLY A 269 -3.54 4.28 -3.90
C GLY A 269 -4.36 3.81 -5.11
N SER A 270 -3.73 3.64 -6.26
CA SER A 270 -4.35 3.04 -7.45
C SER A 270 -4.83 1.62 -7.18
N GLY A 271 -4.02 0.83 -6.47
CA GLY A 271 -4.38 -0.52 -6.05
C GLY A 271 -5.61 -0.55 -5.14
N GLY A 272 -5.77 0.42 -4.24
CA GLY A 272 -6.92 0.54 -3.35
C GLY A 272 -8.23 0.69 -4.10
N GLU A 273 -8.28 1.65 -5.03
CA GLU A 273 -9.48 1.86 -5.83
C GLU A 273 -9.80 0.69 -6.77
N ILE A 274 -8.78 0.05 -7.35
CA ILE A 274 -8.95 -1.15 -8.19
C ILE A 274 -9.49 -2.32 -7.36
N ARG A 275 -8.91 -2.59 -6.20
CA ARG A 275 -9.36 -3.69 -5.32
C ARG A 275 -10.80 -3.51 -4.88
N ASP A 276 -11.19 -2.31 -4.50
CA ASP A 276 -12.57 -2.02 -4.09
C ASP A 276 -13.57 -2.24 -5.23
N ARG A 277 -13.21 -1.85 -6.45
CA ARG A 277 -14.07 -2.10 -7.62
C ARG A 277 -14.13 -3.57 -8.00
N LEU A 278 -13.00 -4.29 -7.97
CA LEU A 278 -12.97 -5.74 -8.20
C LEU A 278 -13.85 -6.49 -7.21
N ALA A 279 -13.85 -6.07 -5.93
CA ALA A 279 -14.63 -6.67 -4.86
C ALA A 279 -16.05 -6.09 -4.73
N GLY A 280 -16.38 -5.04 -5.47
CA GLY A 280 -17.66 -4.34 -5.38
C GLY A 280 -18.85 -5.20 -5.81
N GLY A 281 -19.93 -5.18 -5.01
CA GLY A 281 -21.06 -6.06 -5.26
C GLY A 281 -20.64 -7.54 -5.22
N GLN A 282 -20.86 -8.24 -6.32
CA GLN A 282 -20.39 -9.62 -6.57
C GLN A 282 -19.22 -9.65 -7.56
N GLY A 283 -18.63 -8.49 -7.84
CA GLY A 283 -17.50 -8.30 -8.71
C GLY A 283 -17.76 -7.32 -9.85
N SER A 284 -16.76 -6.54 -10.21
CA SER A 284 -16.75 -5.72 -11.43
C SER A 284 -15.36 -5.72 -12.05
N LEU A 285 -15.28 -5.40 -13.32
CA LEU A 285 -14.02 -5.39 -14.07
C LEU A 285 -13.51 -3.95 -14.22
N PRO A 286 -12.23 -3.66 -13.94
CA PRO A 286 -11.65 -2.34 -14.17
C PRO A 286 -11.57 -2.03 -15.67
N MET A 287 -11.69 -0.75 -16.03
CA MET A 287 -11.58 -0.30 -17.42
C MET A 287 -10.54 0.80 -17.58
N ALA A 288 -10.62 1.84 -16.78
CA ALA A 288 -9.76 3.01 -16.91
C ALA A 288 -9.56 3.70 -15.56
N GLY A 289 -8.37 4.23 -15.34
CA GLY A 289 -7.99 4.94 -14.14
C GLY A 289 -7.57 6.37 -14.40
N THR A 290 -7.57 7.16 -13.34
CA THR A 290 -7.03 8.52 -13.28
C THR A 290 -6.26 8.71 -11.98
N ALA A 291 -5.28 9.61 -11.98
CA ALA A 291 -4.58 10.01 -10.76
C ALA A 291 -4.40 11.54 -10.73
N VAL A 292 -4.69 12.13 -9.58
CA VAL A 292 -4.49 13.55 -9.31
C VAL A 292 -3.44 13.67 -8.22
N HIS A 293 -2.44 14.50 -8.47
CA HIS A 293 -1.39 14.80 -7.50
C HIS A 293 -1.40 16.28 -7.17
N MET A 294 -1.46 16.62 -5.89
CA MET A 294 -1.40 18.01 -5.41
C MET A 294 -0.16 18.17 -4.54
N THR A 295 0.74 19.06 -4.94
CA THR A 295 2.01 19.31 -4.25
C THR A 295 2.23 20.81 -4.04
N SER A 296 3.21 21.13 -3.20
CA SER A 296 3.83 22.46 -3.21
C SER A 296 4.55 22.72 -4.53
N TYR A 297 4.94 23.95 -4.79
CA TYR A 297 5.67 24.32 -6.01
C TYR A 297 7.03 23.64 -6.07
N SER A 298 7.41 23.18 -7.25
CA SER A 298 8.58 22.34 -7.47
C SER A 298 9.93 23.08 -7.38
N ARG A 299 9.95 24.40 -7.53
CA ARG A 299 11.16 25.24 -7.53
C ARG A 299 12.24 24.70 -8.47
N LEU A 300 11.81 24.27 -9.66
CA LEU A 300 12.73 23.76 -10.66
C LEU A 300 13.55 24.91 -11.23
N GLU A 301 14.86 24.72 -11.30
CA GLU A 301 15.68 25.52 -12.17
C GLU A 301 15.26 25.30 -13.63
N SER A 302 15.11 26.37 -14.38
CA SER A 302 14.80 26.30 -15.80
C SER A 302 15.97 25.67 -16.56
N PHE A 303 15.71 24.63 -17.33
CA PHE A 303 16.70 24.03 -18.23
C PHE A 303 16.96 24.93 -19.45
N ASP A 304 16.04 25.81 -19.77
CA ASP A 304 16.17 26.80 -20.87
C ASP A 304 15.69 28.15 -20.36
N HIS A 305 16.65 29.01 -20.00
CA HIS A 305 16.42 30.34 -19.43
C HIS A 305 15.54 31.26 -20.28
N ALA A 306 15.29 30.92 -21.55
CA ALA A 306 14.54 31.75 -22.46
C ALA A 306 13.05 31.45 -22.57
N GLN A 307 12.59 30.24 -22.18
CA GLN A 307 11.20 29.78 -22.41
C GLN A 307 10.44 29.35 -21.16
N ASP A 308 11.10 29.01 -20.07
CA ASP A 308 10.47 28.50 -18.83
C ASP A 308 10.24 29.62 -17.81
N ASN A 309 9.53 30.66 -18.21
CA ASN A 309 9.12 31.67 -17.25
C ASN A 309 7.91 31.16 -16.45
N ARG A 310 8.15 30.76 -15.21
CA ARG A 310 7.12 30.41 -14.22
C ARG A 310 6.89 31.61 -13.29
N PRO A 311 6.16 32.63 -13.74
CA PRO A 311 6.02 33.86 -12.97
C PRO A 311 5.43 33.63 -11.58
N TRP A 312 4.65 32.55 -11.37
CA TRP A 312 4.09 32.17 -10.09
C TRP A 312 5.12 31.55 -9.11
N GLU A 313 6.30 31.12 -9.58
CA GLU A 313 7.41 30.65 -8.74
C GLU A 313 8.51 31.71 -8.54
N ASN A 314 8.41 32.87 -9.20
CA ASN A 314 9.39 33.93 -9.08
C ASN A 314 9.47 34.48 -7.67
N GLY A 315 10.69 34.52 -7.12
CA GLY A 315 10.94 35.04 -5.78
C GLY A 315 10.60 34.08 -4.64
N MET A 316 10.20 32.85 -4.94
CA MET A 316 10.03 31.84 -3.91
C MET A 316 11.38 31.45 -3.33
N ALA A 317 11.47 31.50 -2.01
CA ALA A 317 12.67 31.07 -1.30
C ALA A 317 12.85 29.56 -1.41
N GLU A 318 14.09 29.13 -1.51
CA GLU A 318 14.43 27.72 -1.33
C GLU A 318 14.01 27.28 0.08
N ARG A 319 13.59 25.99 0.18
CA ARG A 319 13.26 25.39 1.46
C ARG A 319 13.70 23.94 1.52
N LYS A 320 13.90 23.44 2.71
CA LYS A 320 14.13 22.02 2.94
C LYS A 320 12.80 21.27 2.93
N TRP A 321 12.77 20.13 2.26
CA TRP A 321 11.63 19.22 2.23
C TRP A 321 11.80 18.19 3.35
N LEU A 322 10.69 17.78 3.96
CA LEU A 322 10.73 16.82 5.05
C LEU A 322 11.11 15.41 4.57
N TYR A 323 10.71 15.05 3.35
CA TYR A 323 10.98 13.75 2.74
C TYR A 323 11.62 13.91 1.36
N GLN A 324 10.81 14.09 0.33
CA GLN A 324 11.27 14.21 -1.05
C GLN A 324 10.80 15.54 -1.66
N THR A 325 11.46 15.97 -2.72
CA THR A 325 11.05 17.18 -3.44
C THR A 325 9.71 16.97 -4.15
N PRO A 326 8.91 18.03 -4.37
CA PRO A 326 7.67 17.91 -5.16
C PRO A 326 7.88 17.29 -6.53
N MET A 327 9.01 17.56 -7.19
CA MET A 327 9.34 16.96 -8.49
C MET A 327 9.57 15.47 -8.39
N ASP A 328 10.37 15.02 -7.43
CA ASP A 328 10.61 13.59 -7.21
C ASP A 328 9.31 12.85 -6.91
N ILE A 329 8.47 13.46 -6.06
CA ILE A 329 7.15 12.93 -5.73
C ILE A 329 6.29 12.78 -6.99
N LEU A 330 6.18 13.81 -7.81
CA LEU A 330 5.33 13.79 -9.00
C LEU A 330 5.78 12.73 -10.01
N ILE A 331 7.09 12.61 -10.25
CA ILE A 331 7.64 11.61 -11.18
C ILE A 331 7.41 10.19 -10.63
N LYS A 332 7.81 9.93 -9.40
CA LYS A 332 7.72 8.61 -8.79
C LYS A 332 6.28 8.17 -8.57
N ALA A 333 5.42 9.07 -8.09
CA ALA A 333 4.01 8.78 -7.85
C ALA A 333 3.24 8.49 -9.15
N SER A 334 3.49 9.26 -10.20
CA SER A 334 2.88 8.99 -11.51
C SER A 334 3.27 7.61 -12.04
N ASN A 335 4.56 7.26 -11.93
CA ASN A 335 5.06 5.95 -12.33
C ASN A 335 4.43 4.81 -11.49
N GLY A 336 4.33 4.99 -10.18
CA GLY A 336 3.72 3.99 -9.29
C GLY A 336 2.25 3.76 -9.56
N ALA A 337 1.48 4.83 -9.75
CA ALA A 337 0.06 4.73 -10.09
C ALA A 337 -0.17 3.99 -11.42
N SER A 338 0.65 4.29 -12.43
CA SER A 338 0.58 3.64 -13.75
C SER A 338 1.00 2.17 -13.68
N ASP A 339 2.06 1.85 -12.94
CA ASP A 339 2.58 0.49 -12.80
C ASP A 339 1.53 -0.46 -12.24
N PHE A 340 0.85 -0.07 -11.15
CA PHE A 340 -0.18 -0.91 -10.56
C PHE A 340 -1.38 -1.09 -11.51
N GLY A 341 -1.86 0.00 -12.10
CA GLY A 341 -2.99 -0.06 -13.04
C GLY A 341 -2.70 -0.97 -14.24
N ASN A 342 -1.52 -0.86 -14.82
CA ASN A 342 -1.11 -1.68 -15.96
C ASN A 342 -1.09 -3.18 -15.63
N LYS A 343 -0.68 -3.56 -14.42
CA LYS A 343 -0.69 -4.96 -13.97
C LYS A 343 -2.09 -5.56 -13.88
N PHE A 344 -3.11 -4.73 -13.66
CA PHE A 344 -4.51 -5.15 -13.55
C PHE A 344 -5.34 -4.87 -14.81
N GLY A 345 -4.70 -4.47 -15.90
CA GLY A 345 -5.39 -4.15 -17.14
C GLY A 345 -6.21 -2.86 -17.07
N GLN A 346 -5.91 -1.98 -16.13
CA GLN A 346 -6.50 -0.65 -16.00
C GLN A 346 -5.48 0.42 -16.40
N PRO A 347 -5.47 0.89 -17.64
CA PRO A 347 -4.58 1.98 -18.03
C PRO A 347 -4.93 3.27 -17.28
N LEU A 348 -3.91 4.01 -16.87
CA LEU A 348 -4.06 5.37 -16.38
C LEU A 348 -4.26 6.30 -17.59
N ILE A 349 -5.49 6.68 -17.87
CA ILE A 349 -5.85 7.40 -19.09
C ILE A 349 -5.84 8.92 -18.96
N SER A 350 -5.86 9.42 -17.73
CA SER A 350 -5.83 10.84 -17.44
C SER A 350 -5.26 11.10 -16.06
N GLY A 351 -4.91 12.35 -15.80
CA GLY A 351 -4.47 12.80 -14.51
C GLY A 351 -4.40 14.31 -14.46
N SER A 352 -4.15 14.84 -13.28
CA SER A 352 -3.96 16.27 -13.06
C SER A 352 -2.85 16.52 -12.05
N ILE A 353 -2.09 17.56 -12.28
CA ILE A 353 -1.12 18.08 -11.33
C ILE A 353 -1.61 19.46 -10.89
N LEU A 354 -1.78 19.61 -9.59
CA LEU A 354 -2.20 20.87 -8.98
C LEU A 354 -1.12 21.29 -7.98
N THR A 355 -0.69 22.54 -8.06
CA THR A 355 0.33 23.08 -7.17
C THR A 355 -0.23 24.30 -6.45
N PHE A 356 0.09 24.43 -5.16
CA PHE A 356 -0.38 25.55 -4.37
C PHE A 356 0.56 25.83 -3.20
N GLU A 357 0.94 27.09 -3.07
CA GLU A 357 1.50 27.68 -1.85
C GLU A 357 0.95 29.09 -1.70
N HIS A 358 0.62 29.46 -0.47
CA HIS A 358 0.11 30.78 -0.14
C HIS A 358 0.64 31.21 1.23
N GLU A 359 0.97 32.46 1.35
CA GLU A 359 1.35 33.07 2.61
C GLU A 359 0.30 34.10 3.01
N GLU A 360 -0.28 33.93 4.19
CA GLU A 360 -1.32 34.78 4.73
C GLU A 360 -1.03 35.10 6.19
N ASP A 361 -0.87 36.35 6.50
CA ASP A 361 -0.43 36.84 7.81
C ASP A 361 0.92 36.20 8.23
N THR A 362 0.87 35.30 9.20
CA THR A 362 2.04 34.54 9.70
C THR A 362 2.00 33.07 9.31
N ARG A 363 1.03 32.65 8.51
CA ARG A 363 0.82 31.26 8.12
C ARG A 363 1.30 31.02 6.69
N LYS A 364 1.99 29.89 6.52
CA LYS A 364 2.32 29.36 5.19
C LYS A 364 1.44 28.16 4.92
N LEU A 365 0.69 28.21 3.83
CA LEU A 365 -0.27 27.21 3.41
C LEU A 365 0.25 26.54 2.13
N GLY A 366 0.16 25.22 2.04
CA GLY A 366 0.59 24.48 0.86
C GLY A 366 0.30 22.99 1.00
N PHE A 367 0.55 22.25 -0.06
CA PHE A 367 0.42 20.79 -0.07
C PHE A 367 1.75 20.09 0.26
N ASP A 368 2.28 20.32 1.46
CA ASP A 368 3.51 19.66 1.92
C ASP A 368 3.29 18.16 2.15
N LYS A 369 2.15 17.82 2.71
CA LYS A 369 1.59 16.48 2.62
C LYS A 369 0.87 16.38 1.28
N VAL A 370 1.45 15.62 0.37
CA VAL A 370 0.89 15.41 -0.95
C VAL A 370 -0.55 14.91 -0.86
N ILE A 371 -1.42 15.45 -1.68
CA ILE A 371 -2.73 14.83 -1.90
C ILE A 371 -2.62 14.00 -3.17
N MET A 372 -2.75 12.69 -3.01
CA MET A 372 -2.84 11.74 -4.10
C MET A 372 -4.27 11.19 -4.13
N GLN A 373 -4.97 11.42 -5.23
CA GLN A 373 -6.29 10.86 -5.49
C GLN A 373 -6.22 9.95 -6.70
N ALA A 374 -6.37 8.66 -6.47
CA ALA A 374 -6.62 7.70 -7.52
C ALA A 374 -8.13 7.61 -7.75
N GLY A 375 -8.53 7.40 -8.98
CA GLY A 375 -9.90 7.15 -9.34
C GLY A 375 -10.00 6.20 -10.51
N GLY A 376 -11.14 5.55 -10.64
CA GLY A 376 -11.33 4.64 -11.75
C GLY A 376 -12.78 4.31 -12.03
N ILE A 377 -12.99 3.85 -13.25
CA ILE A 377 -14.24 3.31 -13.73
C ILE A 377 -14.07 1.86 -14.16
N GLY A 378 -15.13 1.12 -14.01
CA GLY A 378 -15.22 -0.26 -14.47
C GLY A 378 -16.64 -0.61 -14.84
N TYR A 379 -16.91 -1.85 -15.14
CA TYR A 379 -18.25 -2.32 -15.44
C TYR A 379 -18.54 -3.66 -14.75
N GLY A 380 -19.82 -3.90 -14.52
CA GLY A 380 -20.33 -5.15 -13.96
C GLY A 380 -21.73 -5.44 -14.49
N LYS A 381 -22.33 -6.51 -14.01
CA LYS A 381 -23.72 -6.87 -14.32
C LYS A 381 -24.65 -6.23 -13.30
N LEU A 382 -25.80 -5.74 -13.74
CA LEU A 382 -26.77 -5.09 -12.88
C LEU A 382 -27.25 -5.99 -11.73
N ASP A 383 -27.48 -7.26 -12.00
CA ASP A 383 -27.90 -8.27 -11.02
C ASP A 383 -26.79 -8.64 -10.00
N GLN A 384 -25.55 -8.24 -10.27
CA GLN A 384 -24.39 -8.45 -9.40
C GLN A 384 -23.90 -7.18 -8.68
N ALA A 385 -24.59 -6.05 -8.84
CA ALA A 385 -24.17 -4.78 -8.25
C ALA A 385 -24.30 -4.72 -6.72
N ILE A 386 -25.01 -5.66 -6.10
CA ILE A 386 -25.23 -5.70 -4.64
C ILE A 386 -24.60 -6.96 -4.06
N LYS A 387 -23.87 -6.82 -2.95
CA LYS A 387 -23.30 -7.94 -2.21
C LYS A 387 -24.41 -8.85 -1.66
N LYS A 388 -24.20 -10.15 -1.82
CA LYS A 388 -25.03 -11.17 -1.14
C LYS A 388 -24.52 -11.37 0.30
N LYS A 389 -25.44 -11.75 1.19
CA LYS A 389 -25.07 -12.19 2.53
C LYS A 389 -24.65 -13.65 2.45
N PRO A 390 -23.51 -14.03 3.08
CA PRO A 390 -23.11 -15.43 3.19
C PRO A 390 -24.20 -16.28 3.84
N GLN A 391 -24.37 -17.50 3.37
CA GLN A 391 -25.33 -18.47 3.86
C GLN A 391 -24.61 -19.67 4.50
N THR A 392 -25.29 -20.39 5.40
CA THR A 392 -24.76 -21.63 5.91
C THR A 392 -24.58 -22.64 4.77
N GLY A 393 -23.37 -23.18 4.61
CA GLY A 393 -23.00 -24.09 3.53
C GLY A 393 -22.20 -23.44 2.41
N ASP A 394 -22.08 -22.11 2.38
CA ASP A 394 -21.17 -21.41 1.46
C ASP A 394 -19.72 -21.81 1.77
N LYS A 395 -18.91 -21.91 0.73
CA LYS A 395 -17.50 -22.23 0.86
C LYS A 395 -16.66 -20.95 0.97
N ILE A 396 -15.75 -20.92 1.93
CA ILE A 396 -14.73 -19.90 2.02
C ILE A 396 -13.54 -20.34 1.17
N VAL A 397 -13.21 -19.56 0.16
CA VAL A 397 -12.08 -19.80 -0.73
C VAL A 397 -10.99 -18.76 -0.41
N ILE A 398 -9.79 -19.24 -0.07
CA ILE A 398 -8.62 -18.40 0.17
C ILE A 398 -7.71 -18.51 -1.06
N LEU A 399 -7.48 -17.37 -1.72
CA LEU A 399 -6.54 -17.25 -2.84
C LEU A 399 -5.38 -16.40 -2.39
N GLY A 400 -4.16 -16.91 -2.53
CA GLY A 400 -2.96 -16.19 -2.14
C GLY A 400 -1.79 -17.14 -1.84
N GLY A 401 -0.64 -16.54 -1.54
CA GLY A 401 0.56 -17.21 -1.10
C GLY A 401 0.87 -16.92 0.37
N GLU A 402 2.14 -16.94 0.71
CA GLU A 402 2.62 -16.57 2.04
C GLU A 402 2.37 -15.07 2.29
N ASN A 403 1.86 -14.77 3.48
CA ASN A 403 1.64 -13.40 3.91
C ASN A 403 2.75 -12.98 4.87
N TYR A 404 3.15 -11.70 4.76
CA TYR A 404 4.12 -11.10 5.65
C TYR A 404 3.40 -10.32 6.74
N ARG A 405 3.96 -10.34 7.95
CA ARG A 405 3.47 -9.49 9.04
C ARG A 405 3.95 -8.06 8.77
N ILE A 406 3.01 -7.13 8.63
CA ILE A 406 3.30 -5.70 8.52
C ILE A 406 3.12 -5.00 9.88
N GLY A 407 2.55 -5.71 10.87
CA GLY A 407 2.16 -5.16 12.17
C GLY A 407 0.81 -4.46 12.15
N MET A 408 0.29 -4.17 13.33
CA MET A 408 -1.04 -3.56 13.50
C MET A 408 -1.05 -2.04 13.31
N GLY A 409 0.10 -1.38 13.19
CA GLY A 409 0.25 0.07 13.22
C GLY A 409 0.15 0.79 11.86
N GLY A 410 0.01 0.09 10.75
CA GLY A 410 0.05 0.70 9.41
C GLY A 410 -1.01 1.79 9.17
N ALA A 411 -2.22 1.64 9.72
CA ALA A 411 -3.28 2.63 9.57
C ALA A 411 -3.11 3.86 10.48
N ALA A 412 -2.45 3.73 11.63
CA ALA A 412 -2.23 4.84 12.57
C ALA A 412 -1.36 5.95 11.95
N VAL A 413 -0.39 5.58 11.12
CA VAL A 413 0.51 6.50 10.43
C VAL A 413 -0.26 7.45 9.50
N SER A 414 -1.31 6.98 8.83
CA SER A 414 -2.12 7.83 7.95
C SER A 414 -2.99 8.84 8.71
N SER A 415 -3.20 8.65 10.00
CA SER A 415 -3.95 9.57 10.88
C SER A 415 -3.05 10.55 11.64
N ALA A 416 -1.73 10.38 11.58
CA ALA A 416 -0.79 11.27 12.28
C ALA A 416 -0.64 12.61 11.56
N ASP A 417 -0.35 13.65 12.34
CA ASP A 417 -0.01 14.98 11.81
C ASP A 417 1.32 14.92 11.05
N THR A 418 1.38 15.61 9.92
CA THR A 418 2.60 15.69 9.11
C THR A 418 3.72 16.33 9.92
N GLY A 419 4.84 15.64 10.08
CA GLY A 419 5.98 16.08 10.87
C GLY A 419 5.90 15.75 12.36
N ALA A 420 4.86 15.06 12.83
CA ALA A 420 4.78 14.57 14.21
C ALA A 420 5.93 13.60 14.55
N PHE A 421 6.47 12.93 13.53
CA PHE A 421 7.58 11.98 13.65
C PHE A 421 8.72 12.40 12.72
N SER A 422 9.83 12.84 13.29
CA SER A 422 10.98 13.38 12.52
C SER A 422 11.74 12.33 11.67
N SER A 423 11.65 11.06 12.03
CA SER A 423 12.19 9.91 11.29
C SER A 423 11.51 8.61 11.73
N GLY A 424 10.62 8.68 12.70
CA GLY A 424 10.12 7.53 13.42
C GLY A 424 8.90 6.86 12.80
N ILE A 425 8.30 7.45 11.78
CA ILE A 425 7.19 6.82 11.06
C ILE A 425 7.64 5.53 10.40
N GLU A 426 8.83 5.57 9.85
CA GLU A 426 9.54 4.44 9.28
C GLU A 426 9.66 3.27 10.26
N LEU A 427 10.00 3.59 11.49
CA LEU A 427 10.23 2.60 12.53
C LEU A 427 8.93 2.02 13.11
N ASN A 428 7.89 2.84 13.31
CA ASN A 428 6.65 2.39 13.93
C ASN A 428 5.82 1.45 13.04
N ALA A 429 5.89 1.58 11.72
CA ALA A 429 5.21 0.64 10.81
C ALA A 429 5.93 -0.71 10.71
N ILE A 430 7.22 -0.78 11.01
CA ILE A 430 8.08 -1.95 10.79
C ILE A 430 8.48 -2.65 12.10
N GLN A 431 8.66 -1.91 13.19
CA GLN A 431 9.12 -2.49 14.47
C GLN A 431 8.05 -3.32 15.20
N ARG A 432 6.79 -3.21 14.84
CA ARG A 432 5.68 -4.00 15.42
C ARG A 432 5.25 -5.20 14.56
N SER A 433 6.06 -5.56 13.60
CA SER A 433 5.80 -6.74 12.75
C SER A 433 6.35 -8.04 13.35
#